data_b32541af892c7166feae7fd1605ba79f
#
_entry.id   b32541af892c7166feae7fd1605ba79f
#
_cell.length_a   1.000
_cell.length_b   1.000
_cell.length_c   1.000
_cell.angle_alpha   90.00
_cell.angle_beta   90.00
_cell.angle_gamma   90.00
#
_symmetry.space_group_name_H-M   'P 1'
#
loop_
_entity.id
_entity.type
_entity.pdbx_description
1 polymer ?
#
loop_
_entity_poly.entity_id
_entity_poly.type
_entity_poly.pdbx_seq_one_letter_code
_entity_poly.pdbx_strand_id
1 'polypeptide(L)'
;MRLAKERAAVRVPATTANMGPGFDSFGMALRYYDEVEVRPIVGTTRVHVEGAGEGAVPTGDDNLVVRALRAGLDAVGAPQAGFEMHCVNRIPHGGGMGSSASAVVAGLMLARGLLSEPLALPADEVFRIATGFERHPDNVAPAVFGGATVAWTEADGAPRAAPMPVDGSLPVSLLVPPPATRLSTEEARRALPDSVPRTDALFNTSRAAVLMLALAGRPELLMAGTEDRLHQEYRRSVLPASMAVMDSLRGQGYPAVISGAGPTVLVLADIAQQTRFTLERHGWTVLRPGIDTRGAVPAS
;
A
#
# COMPACT_ATOMS: atom_id res chain seq x y z
N MET A 1 -28.96 0.81 -11.29
CA MET A 1 -27.88 1.82 -11.45
C MET A 1 -27.54 1.97 -12.93
N ARG A 2 -27.07 3.15 -13.38
CA ARG A 2 -26.67 3.37 -14.79
C ARG A 2 -25.20 3.80 -14.85
N LEU A 3 -24.50 3.42 -15.93
CA LEU A 3 -23.25 4.08 -16.31
C LEU A 3 -23.64 5.40 -16.99
N ALA A 4 -23.21 6.54 -16.45
CA ALA A 4 -23.62 7.86 -16.92
C ALA A 4 -22.46 8.65 -17.51
N LYS A 5 -21.22 8.19 -17.28
CA LYS A 5 -20.05 8.88 -17.81
C LYS A 5 -19.35 8.05 -18.88
N GLU A 6 -18.90 8.73 -19.92
CA GLU A 6 -18.17 8.13 -21.03
C GLU A 6 -16.73 7.75 -20.64
N ARG A 7 -16.23 8.33 -19.53
CA ARG A 7 -14.89 8.06 -19.01
C ARG A 7 -14.81 8.34 -17.50
N ALA A 8 -13.93 7.61 -16.82
CA ALA A 8 -13.51 7.92 -15.46
C ALA A 8 -12.00 7.77 -15.35
N ALA A 9 -11.37 8.59 -14.53
CA ALA A 9 -9.96 8.50 -14.22
C ALA A 9 -9.73 8.61 -12.70
N VAL A 10 -8.72 7.92 -12.20
CA VAL A 10 -8.36 7.91 -10.77
C VAL A 10 -6.84 7.97 -10.61
N ARG A 11 -6.42 8.64 -9.56
CA ARG A 11 -5.05 8.60 -9.05
C ARG A 11 -5.08 7.93 -7.69
N VAL A 12 -4.28 6.86 -7.52
CA VAL A 12 -4.24 6.07 -6.29
C VAL A 12 -2.82 6.09 -5.71
N PRO A 13 -2.65 6.35 -4.40
CA PRO A 13 -1.34 6.41 -3.78
C PRO A 13 -0.73 5.03 -3.57
N ALA A 14 0.60 4.96 -3.59
CA ALA A 14 1.35 3.89 -2.96
C ALA A 14 1.07 3.87 -1.46
N THR A 15 1.27 2.72 -0.83
CA THR A 15 1.11 2.56 0.61
C THR A 15 2.29 1.84 1.22
N THR A 16 2.55 2.11 2.48
CA THR A 16 3.41 1.30 3.34
C THR A 16 2.57 0.71 4.44
N ALA A 17 2.81 -0.55 4.78
CA ALA A 17 2.09 -1.26 5.82
C ALA A 17 3.04 -1.77 6.91
N ASN A 18 2.49 -2.23 8.01
CA ASN A 18 3.18 -2.72 9.20
C ASN A 18 3.95 -1.63 9.96
N MET A 19 4.77 -0.84 9.31
CA MET A 19 5.59 0.24 9.89
C MET A 19 6.36 -0.19 11.17
N GLY A 20 6.90 -1.42 11.18
CA GLY A 20 7.47 -2.07 12.35
C GLY A 20 6.40 -2.79 13.17
N PRO A 21 6.03 -2.32 14.38
CA PRO A 21 5.19 -3.09 15.31
C PRO A 21 3.70 -3.16 14.96
N GLY A 22 3.24 -2.43 13.94
CA GLY A 22 1.84 -2.42 13.50
C GLY A 22 1.48 -3.54 12.54
N PHE A 23 2.08 -4.72 12.69
CA PHE A 23 1.92 -5.87 11.82
C PHE A 23 0.44 -6.18 11.52
N ASP A 24 0.09 -6.30 10.22
CA ASP A 24 -1.25 -6.54 9.67
C ASP A 24 -2.32 -5.53 10.11
N SER A 25 -1.92 -4.37 10.66
CA SER A 25 -2.85 -3.36 11.20
C SER A 25 -2.54 -1.94 10.75
N PHE A 26 -1.28 -1.51 10.76
CA PHE A 26 -0.92 -0.13 10.47
C PHE A 26 -0.56 0.05 9.00
N GLY A 27 -1.08 1.13 8.40
CA GLY A 27 -0.74 1.52 7.05
C GLY A 27 -0.64 3.04 6.90
N MET A 28 0.07 3.49 5.86
CA MET A 28 0.20 4.90 5.55
C MET A 28 0.25 5.11 4.03
N ALA A 29 -0.50 6.08 3.54
CA ALA A 29 -0.50 6.49 2.13
C ALA A 29 0.65 7.45 1.82
N LEU A 30 1.22 7.29 0.63
CA LEU A 30 2.42 8.00 0.20
C LEU A 30 2.16 8.77 -1.10
N ARG A 31 2.73 9.96 -1.23
CA ARG A 31 2.61 10.80 -2.46
C ARG A 31 3.43 10.23 -3.63
N TYR A 32 3.16 9.00 -3.96
CA TYR A 32 3.69 8.28 -5.11
C TYR A 32 2.54 7.47 -5.72
N TYR A 33 2.20 7.66 -6.99
CA TYR A 33 0.88 7.31 -7.48
C TYR A 33 0.92 6.48 -8.75
N ASP A 34 -0.05 5.57 -8.88
CA ASP A 34 -0.53 5.07 -10.14
C ASP A 34 -1.72 5.90 -10.62
N GLU A 35 -1.85 6.04 -11.93
CA GLU A 35 -2.95 6.73 -12.60
C GLU A 35 -3.63 5.77 -13.56
N VAL A 36 -4.96 5.68 -13.48
CA VAL A 36 -5.73 4.78 -14.33
C VAL A 36 -6.95 5.51 -14.89
N GLU A 37 -7.12 5.39 -16.20
CA GLU A 37 -8.30 5.87 -16.94
C GLU A 37 -9.05 4.70 -17.54
N VAL A 38 -10.39 4.80 -17.61
CA VAL A 38 -11.26 3.80 -18.21
C VAL A 38 -12.37 4.44 -19.01
N ARG A 39 -12.71 3.82 -20.15
CA ARG A 39 -13.90 4.11 -20.97
C ARG A 39 -14.70 2.83 -21.17
N PRO A 40 -16.04 2.84 -20.92
CA PRO A 40 -16.91 1.76 -21.38
C PRO A 40 -16.95 1.68 -22.92
N ILE A 41 -16.85 0.47 -23.45
CA ILE A 41 -16.90 0.22 -24.89
C ILE A 41 -17.85 -0.94 -25.22
N VAL A 42 -18.26 -1.03 -26.47
CA VAL A 42 -18.91 -2.21 -27.01
C VAL A 42 -17.83 -3.22 -27.41
N GLY A 43 -17.93 -4.46 -26.91
CA GLY A 43 -16.98 -5.53 -27.22
C GLY A 43 -16.13 -5.97 -26.03
N THR A 44 -14.94 -6.50 -26.31
CA THR A 44 -14.04 -7.08 -25.30
C THR A 44 -13.21 -6.02 -24.60
N THR A 45 -12.92 -6.25 -23.31
CA THR A 45 -12.04 -5.40 -22.51
C THR A 45 -10.60 -5.43 -23.04
N ARG A 46 -9.95 -4.26 -23.05
CA ARG A 46 -8.55 -4.06 -23.42
C ARG A 46 -7.86 -3.18 -22.37
N VAL A 47 -6.69 -3.59 -21.91
CA VAL A 47 -5.90 -2.85 -20.94
C VAL A 47 -4.53 -2.54 -21.54
N HIS A 48 -4.19 -1.26 -21.57
CA HIS A 48 -2.85 -0.77 -21.88
C HIS A 48 -2.13 -0.40 -20.60
N VAL A 49 -0.92 -0.89 -20.45
CA VAL A 49 -0.11 -0.66 -19.23
C VAL A 49 1.22 -0.05 -19.65
N GLU A 50 1.56 1.06 -19.02
CA GLU A 50 2.86 1.73 -19.12
C GLU A 50 3.55 1.66 -17.76
N GLY A 51 4.87 1.38 -17.76
CA GLY A 51 5.71 1.37 -16.56
C GLY A 51 5.68 0.04 -15.81
N ALA A 52 5.39 0.05 -14.50
CA ALA A 52 5.46 -1.17 -13.70
C ALA A 52 4.42 -2.21 -14.16
N GLY A 53 4.89 -3.42 -14.50
CA GLY A 53 4.03 -4.51 -14.97
C GLY A 53 3.77 -4.52 -16.47
N GLU A 54 4.32 -3.59 -17.24
CA GLU A 54 4.24 -3.58 -18.71
C GLU A 54 4.73 -4.92 -19.28
N GLY A 55 3.91 -5.53 -20.14
CA GLY A 55 4.17 -6.84 -20.72
C GLY A 55 4.09 -8.04 -19.75
N ALA A 56 3.86 -7.80 -18.47
CA ALA A 56 3.85 -8.85 -17.43
C ALA A 56 2.48 -9.10 -16.78
N VAL A 57 1.56 -8.13 -16.86
CA VAL A 57 0.20 -8.27 -16.29
C VAL A 57 -0.82 -8.59 -17.39
N PRO A 58 -1.97 -9.24 -17.07
CA PRO A 58 -3.03 -9.49 -18.01
C PRO A 58 -3.56 -8.20 -18.65
N THR A 59 -3.91 -8.26 -19.94
CA THR A 59 -4.39 -7.11 -20.75
C THR A 59 -5.88 -7.19 -21.10
N GLY A 60 -6.63 -8.06 -20.42
CA GLY A 60 -8.07 -8.28 -20.59
C GLY A 60 -8.81 -8.36 -19.25
N ASP A 61 -9.88 -9.12 -19.23
CA ASP A 61 -10.78 -9.25 -18.07
C ASP A 61 -10.11 -9.84 -16.82
N ASP A 62 -9.01 -10.58 -16.96
CA ASP A 62 -8.23 -11.12 -15.83
C ASP A 62 -7.33 -10.06 -15.15
N ASN A 63 -7.22 -8.87 -15.72
CA ASN A 63 -6.47 -7.77 -15.09
C ASN A 63 -7.09 -7.40 -13.75
N LEU A 64 -6.26 -7.20 -12.73
CA LEU A 64 -6.72 -6.97 -11.35
C LEU A 64 -7.58 -5.70 -11.22
N VAL A 65 -7.21 -4.63 -11.93
CA VAL A 65 -7.99 -3.38 -11.94
C VAL A 65 -9.36 -3.60 -12.57
N VAL A 66 -9.45 -4.37 -13.67
CA VAL A 66 -10.71 -4.71 -14.35
C VAL A 66 -11.58 -5.56 -13.43
N ARG A 67 -11.02 -6.58 -12.80
CA ARG A 67 -11.75 -7.44 -11.86
C ARG A 67 -12.34 -6.64 -10.70
N ALA A 68 -11.57 -5.72 -10.14
CA ALA A 68 -12.04 -4.84 -9.07
C ALA A 68 -13.11 -3.85 -9.56
N LEU A 69 -12.96 -3.28 -10.76
CA LEU A 69 -13.97 -2.43 -11.38
C LEU A 69 -15.29 -3.18 -11.55
N ARG A 70 -15.26 -4.40 -12.09
CA ARG A 70 -16.43 -5.25 -12.24
C ARG A 70 -17.10 -5.56 -10.90
N ALA A 71 -16.32 -5.91 -9.88
CA ALA A 71 -16.84 -6.14 -8.52
C ALA A 71 -17.54 -4.90 -7.94
N GLY A 72 -17.01 -3.70 -8.18
CA GLY A 72 -17.65 -2.45 -7.78
C GLY A 72 -18.97 -2.18 -8.50
N LEU A 73 -19.06 -2.49 -9.80
CA LEU A 73 -20.30 -2.37 -10.56
C LEU A 73 -21.34 -3.40 -10.09
N ASP A 74 -20.93 -4.65 -9.85
CA ASP A 74 -21.80 -5.71 -9.37
C ASP A 74 -22.38 -5.40 -8.00
N ALA A 75 -21.59 -4.83 -7.09
CA ALA A 75 -22.03 -4.46 -5.74
C ALA A 75 -23.22 -3.49 -5.73
N VAL A 76 -23.36 -2.69 -6.77
CA VAL A 76 -24.48 -1.72 -6.91
C VAL A 76 -25.49 -2.10 -8.00
N GLY A 77 -25.39 -3.30 -8.57
CA GLY A 77 -26.28 -3.76 -9.65
C GLY A 77 -26.19 -2.90 -10.91
N ALA A 78 -25.02 -2.35 -11.21
CA ALA A 78 -24.78 -1.59 -12.44
C ALA A 78 -24.48 -2.54 -13.63
N PRO A 79 -24.80 -2.13 -14.87
CA PRO A 79 -24.56 -2.97 -16.05
C PRO A 79 -23.07 -3.17 -16.27
N GLN A 80 -22.70 -4.36 -16.71
CA GLN A 80 -21.36 -4.70 -17.18
C GLN A 80 -21.19 -4.33 -18.66
N ALA A 81 -19.99 -3.86 -19.00
CA ALA A 81 -19.61 -3.50 -20.38
C ALA A 81 -18.22 -4.05 -20.70
N GLY A 82 -17.77 -3.94 -21.93
CA GLY A 82 -16.35 -3.96 -22.26
C GLY A 82 -15.69 -2.65 -21.81
N PHE A 83 -14.40 -2.70 -21.56
CA PHE A 83 -13.66 -1.53 -21.11
C PHE A 83 -12.39 -1.34 -21.94
N GLU A 84 -12.10 -0.09 -22.27
CA GLU A 84 -10.78 0.31 -22.70
C GLU A 84 -10.14 1.05 -21.53
N MET A 85 -9.01 0.52 -21.05
CA MET A 85 -8.34 1.00 -19.85
C MET A 85 -6.88 1.36 -20.15
N HIS A 86 -6.43 2.48 -19.60
CA HIS A 86 -5.04 2.92 -19.68
C HIS A 86 -4.49 3.10 -18.27
N CYS A 87 -3.42 2.36 -17.95
CA CYS A 87 -2.76 2.34 -16.66
C CYS A 87 -1.35 2.92 -16.80
N VAL A 88 -1.04 3.97 -16.06
CA VAL A 88 0.32 4.51 -15.89
C VAL A 88 0.79 4.11 -14.51
N ASN A 89 1.53 3.01 -14.44
CA ASN A 89 1.96 2.40 -13.18
C ASN A 89 3.37 2.84 -12.81
N ARG A 90 3.49 3.54 -11.70
CA ARG A 90 4.78 3.95 -11.12
C ARG A 90 5.14 3.12 -9.90
N ILE A 91 4.14 2.54 -9.20
CA ILE A 91 4.32 1.75 -7.98
C ILE A 91 4.94 0.39 -8.34
N PRO A 92 6.14 0.04 -7.83
CA PRO A 92 6.78 -1.22 -8.15
C PRO A 92 5.95 -2.43 -7.72
N HIS A 93 5.74 -3.40 -8.61
CA HIS A 93 5.05 -4.64 -8.30
C HIS A 93 5.93 -5.55 -7.42
N GLY A 94 5.36 -6.14 -6.37
CA GLY A 94 6.10 -7.01 -5.44
C GLY A 94 7.17 -6.27 -4.63
N GLY A 95 7.03 -4.95 -4.51
CA GLY A 95 8.02 -4.07 -3.87
C GLY A 95 7.74 -3.73 -2.40
N GLY A 96 6.62 -4.17 -1.79
CA GLY A 96 6.24 -3.74 -0.45
C GLY A 96 5.68 -2.31 -0.38
N MET A 97 5.18 -1.79 -1.52
CA MET A 97 4.60 -0.45 -1.65
C MET A 97 3.10 -0.46 -1.96
N GLY A 98 2.40 -1.54 -1.66
CA GLY A 98 0.95 -1.66 -1.78
C GLY A 98 0.39 -1.65 -3.20
N SER A 99 1.19 -2.01 -4.22
CA SER A 99 0.78 -1.99 -5.64
C SER A 99 -0.51 -2.79 -5.92
N SER A 100 -0.69 -3.95 -5.29
CA SER A 100 -1.91 -4.76 -5.44
C SER A 100 -3.13 -4.03 -4.86
N ALA A 101 -3.04 -3.53 -3.63
CA ALA A 101 -4.10 -2.76 -2.99
C ALA A 101 -4.45 -1.49 -3.80
N SER A 102 -3.42 -0.79 -4.32
CA SER A 102 -3.62 0.38 -5.19
C SER A 102 -4.38 0.02 -6.47
N ALA A 103 -4.05 -1.12 -7.10
CA ALA A 103 -4.74 -1.59 -8.31
C ALA A 103 -6.21 -1.95 -8.04
N VAL A 104 -6.49 -2.64 -6.93
CA VAL A 104 -7.87 -2.97 -6.51
C VAL A 104 -8.67 -1.71 -6.20
N VAL A 105 -8.10 -0.79 -5.42
CA VAL A 105 -8.75 0.48 -5.08
C VAL A 105 -8.98 1.31 -6.34
N ALA A 106 -8.02 1.34 -7.28
CA ALA A 106 -8.20 2.00 -8.58
C ALA A 106 -9.45 1.49 -9.31
N GLY A 107 -9.59 0.17 -9.45
CA GLY A 107 -10.74 -0.44 -10.13
C GLY A 107 -12.08 -0.07 -9.50
N LEU A 108 -12.18 -0.14 -8.18
CA LEU A 108 -13.40 0.23 -7.43
C LEU A 108 -13.72 1.73 -7.54
N MET A 109 -12.72 2.58 -7.49
CA MET A 109 -12.89 4.01 -7.65
C MET A 109 -13.26 4.41 -9.09
N LEU A 110 -12.78 3.67 -10.08
CA LEU A 110 -13.22 3.82 -11.47
C LEU A 110 -14.68 3.40 -11.64
N ALA A 111 -15.11 2.27 -11.04
CA ALA A 111 -16.51 1.88 -10.99
C ALA A 111 -17.37 3.02 -10.42
N ARG A 112 -17.01 3.52 -9.24
CA ARG A 112 -17.68 4.68 -8.61
C ARG A 112 -17.71 5.89 -9.54
N GLY A 113 -16.61 6.17 -10.23
CA GLY A 113 -16.48 7.29 -11.16
C GLY A 113 -17.39 7.22 -12.37
N LEU A 114 -17.73 6.02 -12.86
CA LEU A 114 -18.61 5.79 -14.01
C LEU A 114 -20.11 5.85 -13.67
N LEU A 115 -20.48 5.71 -12.40
CA LEU A 115 -21.89 5.66 -11.97
C LEU A 115 -22.59 7.01 -12.11
N SER A 116 -23.91 6.98 -12.40
CA SER A 116 -24.79 8.17 -12.30
C SER A 116 -24.88 8.72 -10.89
N GLU A 117 -24.76 7.84 -9.90
CA GLU A 117 -24.81 8.15 -8.48
C GLU A 117 -23.55 7.59 -7.79
N PRO A 118 -22.41 8.33 -7.80
CA PRO A 118 -21.15 7.85 -7.23
C PRO A 118 -21.23 7.47 -5.74
N LEU A 119 -22.15 8.10 -5.00
CA LEU A 119 -22.36 7.83 -3.57
C LEU A 119 -23.05 6.46 -3.30
N ALA A 120 -23.57 5.79 -4.33
CA ALA A 120 -24.06 4.42 -4.20
C ALA A 120 -22.93 3.42 -3.88
N LEU A 121 -21.68 3.76 -4.19
CA LEU A 121 -20.48 3.03 -3.79
C LEU A 121 -19.63 3.92 -2.85
N PRO A 122 -19.98 4.04 -1.56
CA PRO A 122 -19.27 4.89 -0.60
C PRO A 122 -17.88 4.35 -0.29
N ALA A 123 -17.02 5.17 0.31
CA ALA A 123 -15.63 4.80 0.61
C ALA A 123 -15.51 3.56 1.50
N ASP A 124 -16.40 3.42 2.50
CA ASP A 124 -16.42 2.25 3.38
C ASP A 124 -16.75 0.96 2.62
N GLU A 125 -17.62 1.02 1.62
CA GLU A 125 -17.94 -0.13 0.77
C GLU A 125 -16.78 -0.44 -0.19
N VAL A 126 -16.11 0.59 -0.75
CA VAL A 126 -14.86 0.43 -1.51
C VAL A 126 -13.82 -0.29 -0.64
N PHE A 127 -13.62 0.15 0.60
CA PHE A 127 -12.69 -0.47 1.54
C PHE A 127 -13.04 -1.93 1.83
N ARG A 128 -14.32 -2.21 2.10
CA ARG A 128 -14.82 -3.56 2.38
C ARG A 128 -14.58 -4.52 1.21
N ILE A 129 -14.93 -4.11 -0.01
CA ILE A 129 -14.76 -4.93 -1.21
C ILE A 129 -13.27 -5.12 -1.49
N ALA A 130 -12.46 -4.07 -1.41
CA ALA A 130 -11.02 -4.12 -1.66
C ALA A 130 -10.30 -5.06 -0.68
N THR A 131 -10.68 -5.06 0.60
CA THR A 131 -10.12 -6.00 1.60
C THR A 131 -10.45 -7.45 1.26
N GLY A 132 -11.59 -7.73 0.62
CA GLY A 132 -11.92 -9.07 0.12
C GLY A 132 -10.96 -9.59 -0.95
N PHE A 133 -10.36 -8.71 -1.76
CA PHE A 133 -9.31 -9.07 -2.72
C PHE A 133 -7.95 -9.31 -2.05
N GLU A 134 -7.58 -8.45 -1.10
CA GLU A 134 -6.23 -8.39 -0.52
C GLU A 134 -6.05 -9.29 0.72
N ARG A 135 -7.15 -9.68 1.39
CA ARG A 135 -7.18 -10.42 2.66
C ARG A 135 -6.63 -9.66 3.87
N HIS A 136 -5.92 -8.56 3.68
CA HIS A 136 -5.33 -7.71 4.73
C HIS A 136 -5.73 -6.26 4.49
N PRO A 137 -6.29 -5.57 5.49
CA PRO A 137 -6.80 -4.22 5.32
C PRO A 137 -5.74 -3.12 5.40
N ASP A 138 -4.53 -3.43 5.86
CA ASP A 138 -3.46 -2.48 6.21
C ASP A 138 -2.91 -1.63 5.05
N ASN A 139 -2.91 -2.17 3.83
CA ASN A 139 -2.59 -1.40 2.61
C ASN A 139 -3.84 -0.77 1.98
N VAL A 140 -4.98 -1.45 2.08
CA VAL A 140 -6.25 -0.98 1.50
C VAL A 140 -6.73 0.29 2.19
N ALA A 141 -6.72 0.30 3.53
CA ALA A 141 -7.21 1.44 4.30
C ALA A 141 -6.53 2.76 3.92
N PRO A 142 -5.19 2.89 3.93
CA PRO A 142 -4.56 4.14 3.53
C PRO A 142 -4.72 4.44 2.03
N ALA A 143 -4.81 3.43 1.15
CA ALA A 143 -5.08 3.67 -0.27
C ALA A 143 -6.45 4.33 -0.49
N VAL A 144 -7.46 3.95 0.28
CA VAL A 144 -8.82 4.51 0.20
C VAL A 144 -8.94 5.84 0.93
N PHE A 145 -8.50 5.89 2.21
CA PHE A 145 -8.79 7.01 3.11
C PHE A 145 -7.68 8.06 3.18
N GLY A 146 -6.45 7.72 2.77
CA GLY A 146 -5.27 8.57 2.93
C GLY A 146 -4.73 8.57 4.36
N GLY A 147 -3.66 9.33 4.58
CA GLY A 147 -3.01 9.50 5.87
C GLY A 147 -2.39 8.21 6.40
N ALA A 148 -2.26 8.15 7.72
CA ALA A 148 -1.97 6.94 8.44
C ALA A 148 -3.27 6.32 8.96
N THR A 149 -3.38 4.99 8.95
CA THR A 149 -4.58 4.26 9.36
C THR A 149 -4.24 3.08 10.24
N VAL A 150 -5.10 2.79 11.21
CA VAL A 150 -5.16 1.49 11.87
C VAL A 150 -6.36 0.72 11.31
N ALA A 151 -6.13 -0.53 10.91
CA ALA A 151 -7.16 -1.39 10.39
C ALA A 151 -7.19 -2.71 11.17
N TRP A 152 -8.37 -3.30 11.29
CA TRP A 152 -8.60 -4.56 11.98
C TRP A 152 -9.77 -5.32 11.36
N THR A 153 -9.95 -6.56 11.79
CA THR A 153 -11.09 -7.39 11.38
C THR A 153 -11.92 -7.70 12.63
N GLU A 154 -13.22 -7.44 12.55
CA GLU A 154 -14.17 -7.76 13.61
C GLU A 154 -14.41 -9.28 13.73
N ALA A 155 -15.04 -9.70 14.80
CA ALA A 155 -15.32 -11.12 15.05
C ALA A 155 -16.21 -11.78 13.97
N ASP A 156 -17.03 -10.99 13.28
CA ASP A 156 -17.85 -11.43 12.14
C ASP A 156 -17.11 -11.45 10.80
N GLY A 157 -15.81 -11.11 10.80
CA GLY A 157 -14.97 -11.04 9.61
C GLY A 157 -15.05 -9.68 8.88
N ALA A 158 -15.83 -8.71 9.36
CA ALA A 158 -15.94 -7.41 8.73
C ALA A 158 -14.64 -6.59 8.93
N PRO A 159 -14.03 -6.07 7.85
CA PRO A 159 -12.89 -5.18 7.98
C PRO A 159 -13.33 -3.81 8.49
N ARG A 160 -12.51 -3.21 9.34
CA ARG A 160 -12.66 -1.86 9.88
C ARG A 160 -11.36 -1.10 9.76
N ALA A 161 -11.46 0.21 9.64
CA ALA A 161 -10.31 1.09 9.68
C ALA A 161 -10.66 2.41 10.38
N ALA A 162 -9.66 3.01 10.99
CA ALA A 162 -9.77 4.35 11.57
C ALA A 162 -8.52 5.16 11.21
N PRO A 163 -8.65 6.48 11.01
CA PRO A 163 -7.50 7.35 10.82
C PRO A 163 -6.65 7.38 12.09
N MET A 164 -5.33 7.30 11.92
CA MET A 164 -4.36 7.62 12.97
C MET A 164 -3.89 9.07 12.79
N PRO A 165 -3.75 9.82 13.88
CA PRO A 165 -3.10 11.13 13.80
C PRO A 165 -1.70 10.99 13.21
N VAL A 166 -1.37 11.80 12.21
CA VAL A 166 -0.04 11.83 11.60
C VAL A 166 0.32 13.27 11.28
N ASP A 167 1.54 13.67 11.63
CA ASP A 167 2.10 14.93 11.17
C ASP A 167 2.41 14.81 9.66
N GLY A 168 1.62 15.50 8.84
CA GLY A 168 1.79 15.50 7.38
C GLY A 168 3.12 16.07 6.89
N SER A 169 3.89 16.73 7.75
CA SER A 169 5.24 17.24 7.49
C SER A 169 6.34 16.21 7.82
N LEU A 170 6.00 15.10 8.48
CA LEU A 170 6.96 14.04 8.80
C LEU A 170 7.67 13.57 7.52
N PRO A 171 9.01 13.67 7.48
CA PRO A 171 9.75 13.21 6.32
C PRO A 171 9.65 11.69 6.17
N VAL A 172 9.43 11.24 4.95
CA VAL A 172 9.37 9.82 4.60
C VAL A 172 10.32 9.54 3.46
N SER A 173 11.20 8.58 3.64
CA SER A 173 12.07 8.04 2.59
C SER A 173 11.77 6.56 2.37
N LEU A 174 11.73 6.14 1.11
CA LEU A 174 11.62 4.74 0.71
C LEU A 174 12.89 4.32 -0.03
N LEU A 175 13.45 3.22 0.38
CA LEU A 175 14.59 2.60 -0.30
C LEU A 175 14.09 1.37 -1.06
N VAL A 176 13.96 1.55 -2.36
CA VAL A 176 13.50 0.50 -3.27
C VAL A 176 14.72 -0.25 -3.79
N PRO A 177 14.86 -1.55 -3.53
CA PRO A 177 16.00 -2.32 -4.01
C PRO A 177 15.95 -2.58 -5.52
N PRO A 178 17.05 -3.05 -6.13
CA PRO A 178 17.05 -3.48 -7.52
C PRO A 178 15.97 -4.51 -7.83
N PRO A 179 15.42 -4.55 -9.07
CA PRO A 179 14.30 -5.44 -9.44
C PRO A 179 14.55 -6.93 -9.21
N ALA A 180 15.81 -7.38 -9.19
CA ALA A 180 16.19 -8.78 -8.96
C ALA A 180 15.86 -9.29 -7.53
N THR A 181 15.50 -8.39 -6.60
CA THR A 181 15.23 -8.73 -5.19
C THR A 181 13.73 -8.80 -4.86
N ARG A 182 12.87 -8.92 -5.88
CA ARG A 182 11.42 -9.02 -5.67
C ARG A 182 11.06 -10.26 -4.85
N LEU A 183 10.17 -10.08 -3.88
CA LEU A 183 9.61 -11.13 -3.04
C LEU A 183 8.09 -11.05 -3.08
N SER A 184 7.42 -12.19 -3.18
CA SER A 184 5.97 -12.21 -3.04
C SER A 184 5.56 -12.07 -1.57
N THR A 185 4.39 -11.48 -1.33
CA THR A 185 3.82 -11.39 0.03
C THR A 185 3.64 -12.77 0.66
N GLU A 186 3.31 -13.78 -0.15
CA GLU A 186 3.13 -15.15 0.29
C GLU A 186 4.46 -15.78 0.78
N GLU A 187 5.56 -15.59 0.05
CA GLU A 187 6.89 -16.06 0.48
C GLU A 187 7.34 -15.37 1.77
N ALA A 188 7.15 -14.04 1.86
CA ALA A 188 7.45 -13.29 3.07
C ALA A 188 6.61 -13.76 4.27
N ARG A 189 5.37 -14.21 4.04
CA ARG A 189 4.48 -14.73 5.10
C ARG A 189 4.86 -16.13 5.53
N ARG A 190 5.30 -17.01 4.62
CA ARG A 190 5.79 -18.36 4.96
C ARG A 190 7.02 -18.36 5.87
N ALA A 191 7.77 -17.27 5.92
CA ALA A 191 8.92 -17.14 6.83
C ALA A 191 8.52 -16.85 8.28
N LEU A 192 7.24 -16.57 8.56
CA LEU A 192 6.76 -16.26 9.89
C LEU A 192 6.46 -17.54 10.68
N PRO A 193 6.73 -17.55 12.01
CA PRO A 193 6.33 -18.67 12.87
C PRO A 193 4.82 -18.62 13.15
N ASP A 194 4.24 -19.78 13.45
CA ASP A 194 2.82 -19.88 13.85
C ASP A 194 2.53 -19.24 15.22
N SER A 195 3.55 -19.04 16.05
CA SER A 195 3.43 -18.45 17.38
C SER A 195 4.70 -17.68 17.76
N VAL A 196 4.54 -16.67 18.61
CA VAL A 196 5.65 -15.90 19.16
C VAL A 196 5.65 -15.95 20.70
N PRO A 197 6.81 -15.77 21.34
CA PRO A 197 6.88 -15.66 22.81
C PRO A 197 5.98 -14.53 23.34
N ARG A 198 5.30 -14.75 24.48
CA ARG A 198 4.47 -13.72 25.12
C ARG A 198 5.24 -12.43 25.40
N THR A 199 6.52 -12.53 25.72
CA THR A 199 7.41 -11.36 25.91
C THR A 199 7.54 -10.51 24.68
N ASP A 200 7.58 -11.11 23.49
CA ASP A 200 7.67 -10.39 22.20
C ASP A 200 6.34 -9.77 21.81
N ALA A 201 5.22 -10.46 22.08
CA ALA A 201 3.88 -9.88 21.92
C ALA A 201 3.66 -8.65 22.82
N LEU A 202 4.05 -8.71 24.10
CA LEU A 202 3.98 -7.58 25.04
C LEU A 202 4.90 -6.43 24.60
N PHE A 203 6.11 -6.74 24.14
CA PHE A 203 7.03 -5.76 23.60
C PHE A 203 6.38 -5.02 22.41
N ASN A 204 5.86 -5.76 21.44
CA ASN A 204 5.27 -5.21 20.23
C ASN A 204 4.04 -4.35 20.52
N THR A 205 3.17 -4.75 21.44
CA THR A 205 2.01 -3.96 21.89
C THR A 205 2.43 -2.57 22.38
N SER A 206 3.50 -2.50 23.20
CA SER A 206 4.01 -1.22 23.70
C SER A 206 4.61 -0.37 22.57
N ARG A 207 5.32 -0.99 21.62
CA ARG A 207 5.94 -0.30 20.48
C ARG A 207 4.90 0.26 19.51
N ALA A 208 3.82 -0.47 19.26
CA ALA A 208 2.70 0.03 18.45
C ALA A 208 2.07 1.29 19.04
N ALA A 209 1.82 1.30 20.36
CA ALA A 209 1.32 2.49 21.06
C ALA A 209 2.30 3.67 21.00
N VAL A 210 3.61 3.42 21.16
CA VAL A 210 4.65 4.45 21.04
C VAL A 210 4.73 5.00 19.62
N LEU A 211 4.59 4.13 18.58
CA LEU A 211 4.57 4.57 17.18
C LEU A 211 3.40 5.51 16.90
N MET A 212 2.22 5.25 17.42
CA MET A 212 1.07 6.14 17.26
C MET A 212 1.35 7.54 17.82
N LEU A 213 1.98 7.63 19.00
CA LEU A 213 2.39 8.91 19.57
C LEU A 213 3.48 9.60 18.74
N ALA A 214 4.43 8.82 18.22
CA ALA A 214 5.51 9.32 17.38
C ALA A 214 4.95 9.97 16.09
N LEU A 215 4.04 9.27 15.42
CA LEU A 215 3.38 9.76 14.18
C LEU A 215 2.52 11.01 14.45
N ALA A 216 1.90 11.10 15.61
CA ALA A 216 1.07 12.23 16.02
C ALA A 216 1.86 13.52 16.36
N GLY A 217 3.19 13.55 16.16
CA GLY A 217 4.02 14.74 16.38
C GLY A 217 5.04 14.61 17.51
N ARG A 218 5.41 13.37 17.88
CA ARG A 218 6.48 13.10 18.87
C ARG A 218 7.65 12.36 18.17
N PRO A 219 8.37 12.99 17.20
CA PRO A 219 9.38 12.32 16.37
C PRO A 219 10.55 11.72 17.17
N GLU A 220 10.84 12.21 18.36
CA GLU A 220 11.85 11.64 19.26
C GLU A 220 11.53 10.20 19.69
N LEU A 221 10.28 9.76 19.54
CA LEU A 221 9.82 8.40 19.85
C LEU A 221 9.94 7.44 18.66
N LEU A 222 10.25 7.91 17.45
CA LEU A 222 10.25 7.09 16.24
C LEU A 222 11.20 5.90 16.32
N MET A 223 12.40 6.07 16.84
CA MET A 223 13.36 4.97 16.97
C MET A 223 12.83 3.83 17.85
N ALA A 224 12.22 4.15 18.99
CA ALA A 224 11.60 3.15 19.86
C ALA A 224 10.29 2.63 19.27
N GLY A 225 9.45 3.51 18.68
CA GLY A 225 8.16 3.16 18.11
C GLY A 225 8.24 2.27 16.87
N THR A 226 9.39 2.24 16.19
CA THR A 226 9.61 1.40 15.00
C THR A 226 10.30 0.06 15.29
N GLU A 227 10.52 -0.29 16.56
CA GLU A 227 11.03 -1.62 16.92
C GLU A 227 9.94 -2.68 16.77
N ASP A 228 10.32 -3.86 16.26
CA ASP A 228 9.41 -4.99 16.02
C ASP A 228 10.05 -6.31 16.41
N ARG A 229 9.23 -7.21 16.96
CA ARG A 229 9.59 -8.59 17.28
C ARG A 229 8.61 -9.63 16.75
N LEU A 230 7.66 -9.21 15.87
CA LEU A 230 6.64 -10.12 15.35
C LEU A 230 6.93 -10.62 13.94
N HIS A 231 7.60 -9.81 13.10
CA HIS A 231 7.68 -10.19 11.69
C HIS A 231 9.01 -9.90 10.99
N GLN A 232 9.70 -8.80 11.29
CA GLN A 232 10.85 -8.38 10.47
C GLN A 232 12.03 -9.36 10.60
N GLU A 233 12.39 -9.73 11.83
CA GLU A 233 13.52 -10.60 12.07
C GLU A 233 13.31 -12.02 11.46
N TYR A 234 12.11 -12.54 11.52
CA TYR A 234 11.76 -13.82 10.91
C TYR A 234 11.89 -13.81 9.38
N ARG A 235 11.78 -12.63 8.74
CA ARG A 235 11.97 -12.44 7.29
C ARG A 235 13.42 -12.23 6.88
N ARG A 236 14.37 -12.20 7.81
CA ARG A 236 15.81 -11.94 7.52
C ARG A 236 16.37 -12.88 6.47
N SER A 237 16.05 -14.16 6.50
CA SER A 237 16.54 -15.17 5.55
C SER A 237 16.05 -14.95 4.12
N VAL A 238 14.85 -14.37 3.95
CA VAL A 238 14.25 -14.11 2.63
C VAL A 238 14.42 -12.66 2.16
N LEU A 239 14.87 -11.76 3.06
CA LEU A 239 15.14 -10.34 2.78
C LEU A 239 16.54 -9.89 3.24
N PRO A 240 17.62 -10.64 2.99
CA PRO A 240 18.92 -10.37 3.61
C PRO A 240 19.46 -8.98 3.28
N ALA A 241 19.33 -8.52 2.03
CA ALA A 241 19.79 -7.20 1.62
C ALA A 241 19.02 -6.06 2.29
N SER A 242 17.69 -6.17 2.35
CA SER A 242 16.83 -5.16 2.99
C SER A 242 17.08 -5.08 4.49
N MET A 243 17.24 -6.23 5.15
CA MET A 243 17.54 -6.28 6.58
C MET A 243 18.92 -5.69 6.89
N ALA A 244 19.95 -5.96 6.06
CA ALA A 244 21.27 -5.35 6.24
C ALA A 244 21.22 -3.83 6.10
N VAL A 245 20.48 -3.30 5.12
CA VAL A 245 20.31 -1.86 4.93
C VAL A 245 19.52 -1.25 6.09
N MET A 246 18.43 -1.89 6.54
CA MET A 246 17.66 -1.47 7.71
C MET A 246 18.54 -1.40 8.96
N ASP A 247 19.33 -2.45 9.25
CA ASP A 247 20.23 -2.50 10.40
C ASP A 247 21.28 -1.38 10.35
N SER A 248 21.88 -1.17 9.16
CA SER A 248 22.87 -0.08 8.96
C SER A 248 22.26 1.30 9.22
N LEU A 249 21.03 1.54 8.74
CA LEU A 249 20.34 2.80 8.97
C LEU A 249 19.95 2.98 10.44
N ARG A 250 19.43 1.94 11.08
CA ARG A 250 19.11 1.99 12.52
C ARG A 250 20.36 2.23 13.35
N GLY A 251 21.49 1.63 13.02
CA GLY A 251 22.79 1.91 13.63
C GLY A 251 23.29 3.36 13.47
N GLN A 252 22.79 4.08 12.46
CA GLN A 252 23.04 5.50 12.23
C GLN A 252 21.99 6.41 12.89
N GLY A 253 21.00 5.85 13.61
CA GLY A 253 19.93 6.60 14.30
C GLY A 253 18.71 6.91 13.42
N TYR A 254 18.56 6.28 12.25
CA TYR A 254 17.36 6.43 11.44
C TYR A 254 16.27 5.43 11.85
N PRO A 255 15.00 5.86 12.02
CA PRO A 255 13.88 4.96 12.29
C PRO A 255 13.47 4.21 11.01
N ALA A 256 14.22 3.14 10.70
CA ALA A 256 14.08 2.33 9.51
C ALA A 256 13.34 1.01 9.82
N VAL A 257 12.43 0.60 8.93
CA VAL A 257 11.65 -0.64 9.01
C VAL A 257 11.43 -1.22 7.61
N ILE A 258 11.05 -2.49 7.51
CA ILE A 258 10.57 -3.08 6.27
C ILE A 258 9.18 -2.52 5.93
N SER A 259 8.97 -2.07 4.71
CA SER A 259 7.68 -1.62 4.18
C SER A 259 6.82 -2.81 3.77
N GLY A 260 5.69 -3.01 4.42
CA GLY A 260 4.79 -4.14 4.15
C GLY A 260 5.48 -5.49 4.30
N ALA A 261 5.45 -6.30 3.25
CA ALA A 261 6.16 -7.57 3.18
C ALA A 261 7.63 -7.42 2.77
N GLY A 262 8.06 -6.22 2.40
CA GLY A 262 9.34 -5.93 1.77
C GLY A 262 9.28 -6.14 0.24
N PRO A 263 10.41 -6.02 -0.44
CA PRO A 263 11.76 -5.76 0.05
C PRO A 263 12.11 -4.26 0.28
N THR A 264 11.20 -3.33 0.00
CA THR A 264 11.42 -1.90 0.26
C THR A 264 11.65 -1.63 1.75
N VAL A 265 12.56 -0.73 2.07
CA VAL A 265 12.80 -0.23 3.43
C VAL A 265 12.16 1.16 3.54
N LEU A 266 11.30 1.33 4.55
CA LEU A 266 10.72 2.63 4.94
C LEU A 266 11.64 3.27 5.98
N VAL A 267 11.87 4.57 5.84
CA VAL A 267 12.56 5.40 6.85
C VAL A 267 11.68 6.61 7.16
N LEU A 268 11.31 6.76 8.41
CA LEU A 268 10.48 7.88 8.88
C LEU A 268 11.37 9.10 9.23
N ALA A 269 12.23 9.46 8.28
CA ALA A 269 13.14 10.59 8.36
C ALA A 269 13.68 10.95 6.97
N ASP A 270 14.25 12.15 6.85
CA ASP A 270 15.14 12.49 5.74
C ASP A 270 16.51 11.80 5.91
N ILE A 271 16.95 11.15 4.86
CA ILE A 271 18.27 10.48 4.84
C ILE A 271 19.32 11.49 4.36
N ALA A 272 20.42 11.59 5.09
CA ALA A 272 21.55 12.46 4.74
C ALA A 272 22.07 12.17 3.32
N GLN A 273 22.50 13.21 2.61
CA GLN A 273 22.94 13.09 1.21
C GLN A 273 24.05 12.05 1.02
N GLN A 274 25.01 11.98 1.94
CA GLN A 274 26.09 11.01 1.89
C GLN A 274 25.58 9.56 1.98
N THR A 275 24.66 9.28 2.89
CA THR A 275 24.04 7.95 3.05
C THR A 275 23.23 7.60 1.81
N ARG A 276 22.43 8.54 1.28
CA ARG A 276 21.67 8.36 0.05
C ARG A 276 22.58 8.02 -1.13
N PHE A 277 23.63 8.79 -1.36
CA PHE A 277 24.59 8.55 -2.43
C PHE A 277 25.24 7.15 -2.33
N THR A 278 25.55 6.71 -1.11
CA THR A 278 26.07 5.36 -0.88
C THR A 278 25.05 4.28 -1.28
N LEU A 279 23.79 4.42 -0.90
CA LEU A 279 22.72 3.49 -1.25
C LEU A 279 22.49 3.44 -2.77
N GLU A 280 22.45 4.59 -3.43
CA GLU A 280 22.25 4.69 -4.88
C GLU A 280 23.39 4.01 -5.66
N ARG A 281 24.63 4.12 -5.20
CA ARG A 281 25.78 3.40 -5.77
C ARG A 281 25.70 1.88 -5.64
N HIS A 282 24.93 1.38 -4.66
CA HIS A 282 24.65 -0.04 -4.49
C HIS A 282 23.32 -0.48 -5.17
N GLY A 283 22.79 0.36 -6.05
CA GLY A 283 21.62 0.04 -6.88
C GLY A 283 20.27 0.28 -6.21
N TRP A 284 20.23 0.89 -5.02
CA TRP A 284 18.98 1.28 -4.37
C TRP A 284 18.42 2.57 -4.98
N THR A 285 17.11 2.62 -5.19
CA THR A 285 16.44 3.88 -5.54
C THR A 285 15.89 4.51 -4.27
N VAL A 286 16.28 5.75 -3.99
CA VAL A 286 15.79 6.49 -2.82
C VAL A 286 14.69 7.46 -3.25
N LEU A 287 13.45 7.17 -2.84
CA LEU A 287 12.29 8.03 -3.07
C LEU A 287 11.97 8.82 -1.80
N ARG A 288 11.42 10.03 -1.97
CA ARG A 288 11.01 10.92 -0.87
C ARG A 288 9.58 11.41 -1.10
N PRO A 289 8.59 10.51 -1.06
CA PRO A 289 7.23 10.82 -1.51
C PRO A 289 6.49 11.78 -0.56
N GLY A 290 6.81 11.74 0.74
CA GLY A 290 5.97 12.34 1.77
C GLY A 290 4.64 11.60 1.95
N ILE A 291 3.80 12.07 2.88
CA ILE A 291 2.53 11.43 3.24
C ILE A 291 1.40 11.98 2.38
N ASP A 292 0.63 11.10 1.75
CA ASP A 292 -0.63 11.48 1.09
C ASP A 292 -1.77 11.49 2.12
N THR A 293 -2.50 12.57 2.23
CA THR A 293 -3.59 12.74 3.21
C THR A 293 -4.99 12.53 2.63
N ARG A 294 -5.11 12.19 1.36
CA ARG A 294 -6.40 12.12 0.65
C ARG A 294 -6.82 10.72 0.22
N GLY A 295 -5.84 9.81 0.03
CA GLY A 295 -6.09 8.51 -0.58
C GLY A 295 -6.42 8.60 -2.07
N ALA A 296 -7.16 7.62 -2.57
CA ALA A 296 -7.58 7.57 -3.96
C ALA A 296 -8.56 8.70 -4.30
N VAL A 297 -8.24 9.46 -5.35
CA VAL A 297 -9.06 10.60 -5.79
C VAL A 297 -9.32 10.52 -7.30
N PRO A 298 -10.46 11.06 -7.79
CA PRO A 298 -10.64 11.26 -9.22
C PRO A 298 -9.46 12.06 -9.82
N ALA A 299 -8.97 11.61 -10.96
CA ALA A 299 -8.02 12.36 -11.77
C ALA A 299 -8.77 13.22 -12.79
N SER A 300 -8.21 14.35 -13.17
CA SER A 300 -8.80 15.32 -14.12
C SER A 300 -8.56 14.90 -15.56
#